data_aa8ad1dcd6b002ee005a3becfa07717d
#
_entry.id   aa8ad1dcd6b002ee005a3becfa07717d
#
_cell.length_a   1.000
_cell.length_b   1.000
_cell.length_c   1.000
_cell.angle_alpha   90.00
_cell.angle_beta   90.00
_cell.angle_gamma   90.00
#
_symmetry.space_group_name_H-M   'P 1'
#
loop_
_entity.id
_entity.type
_entity.pdbx_description
1 polymer ?
#
loop_
_entity_poly.entity_id
_entity_poly.type
_entity_poly.pdbx_seq_one_letter_code
_entity_poly.pdbx_strand_id
1 'polypeptide(L)'
;DFVKIKAGERALDLGTGNGIIPILLSEKTQGRHFTGLEIQPEMAEMARRSVDYNGLEDKVDIVTGDIKEAAEIFKPAFFDVITTNPPYMIADHGLRNPADAKAIARHEVLCSLDDILRESMRLLQDKGRFYMIHRPFRLTEIMIKMNYYKIEPKRIQFIYPYLDKEPTMVMIEGVRGAKPRITVEPPLVIYK
;
A
#
# COMPACT_ATOMS: atom_id res chain seq x y z
N ASP A 1 -3.79 -0.25 13.16
CA ASP A 1 -2.81 0.34 14.11
C ASP A 1 -1.34 0.18 13.65
N PHE A 2 -1.07 -0.61 12.60
CA PHE A 2 0.28 -0.77 12.06
C PHE A 2 0.78 0.51 11.37
N VAL A 3 -0.06 1.14 10.55
CA VAL A 3 0.26 2.42 9.90
C VAL A 3 0.28 3.54 10.92
N LYS A 4 1.34 4.37 10.91
CA LYS A 4 1.50 5.53 11.79
C LYS A 4 1.52 6.80 10.94
N ILE A 5 0.61 7.72 11.21
CA ILE A 5 0.53 9.04 10.57
C ILE A 5 0.44 10.10 11.66
N LYS A 6 1.36 11.05 11.62
CA LYS A 6 1.46 12.13 12.61
C LYS A 6 0.60 13.32 12.20
N ALA A 7 0.33 14.20 13.14
CA ALA A 7 -0.35 15.46 12.87
C ALA A 7 0.38 16.28 11.79
N GLY A 8 -0.38 16.78 10.82
CA GLY A 8 0.13 17.57 9.72
C GLY A 8 0.70 16.79 8.53
N GLU A 9 0.86 15.46 8.64
CA GLU A 9 1.39 14.61 7.56
C GLU A 9 0.34 14.38 6.46
N ARG A 10 0.84 14.16 5.24
CA ARG A 10 0.07 13.79 4.05
C ARG A 10 0.30 12.33 3.71
N ALA A 11 -0.78 11.61 3.42
CA ALA A 11 -0.73 10.22 3.03
C ALA A 11 -1.26 10.00 1.61
N LEU A 12 -0.66 9.06 0.88
CA LEU A 12 -1.12 8.56 -0.41
C LEU A 12 -1.35 7.05 -0.32
N ASP A 13 -2.47 6.59 -0.83
CA ASP A 13 -2.77 5.17 -1.00
C ASP A 13 -2.74 4.80 -2.48
N LEU A 14 -1.80 3.92 -2.86
CA LEU A 14 -1.59 3.50 -4.24
C LEU A 14 -2.43 2.26 -4.55
N GLY A 15 -3.31 2.37 -5.55
CA GLY A 15 -4.28 1.33 -5.90
C GLY A 15 -5.40 1.27 -4.86
N THR A 16 -6.03 2.41 -4.58
CA THR A 16 -6.93 2.56 -3.43
C THR A 16 -8.26 1.80 -3.55
N GLY A 17 -8.60 1.34 -4.75
CA GLY A 17 -9.86 0.65 -5.00
C GLY A 17 -11.07 1.51 -4.63
N ASN A 18 -11.87 1.02 -3.71
CA ASN A 18 -13.07 1.72 -3.21
C ASN A 18 -12.79 2.81 -2.16
N GLY A 19 -11.52 3.16 -1.91
CA GLY A 19 -11.13 4.24 -0.99
C GLY A 19 -11.13 3.89 0.50
N ILE A 20 -11.29 2.62 0.86
CA ILE A 20 -11.41 2.22 2.27
C ILE A 20 -10.18 2.59 3.12
N ILE A 21 -8.96 2.49 2.57
CA ILE A 21 -7.75 2.77 3.32
C ILE A 21 -7.62 4.26 3.65
N PRO A 22 -7.67 5.22 2.71
CA PRO A 22 -7.59 6.65 3.03
C PRO A 22 -8.74 7.11 3.93
N ILE A 23 -9.98 6.61 3.76
CA ILE A 23 -11.12 6.91 4.63
C ILE A 23 -10.84 6.45 6.06
N LEU A 24 -10.41 5.20 6.26
CA LEU A 24 -10.11 4.70 7.61
C LEU A 24 -8.93 5.42 8.26
N LEU A 25 -7.89 5.74 7.49
CA LEU A 25 -6.72 6.44 8.01
C LEU A 25 -7.04 7.89 8.38
N SER A 26 -7.93 8.56 7.65
CA SER A 26 -8.37 9.92 7.96
C SER A 26 -9.09 10.01 9.29
N GLU A 27 -9.82 8.97 9.68
CA GLU A 27 -10.54 8.90 10.94
C GLU A 27 -9.70 8.37 12.12
N LYS A 28 -8.77 7.44 11.83
CA LYS A 28 -7.97 6.78 12.87
C LYS A 28 -6.66 7.50 13.20
N THR A 29 -6.28 8.51 12.43
CA THR A 29 -5.00 9.22 12.60
C THR A 29 -5.19 10.73 12.60
N GLN A 30 -4.12 11.45 12.91
CA GLN A 30 -4.11 12.93 12.93
C GLN A 30 -3.52 13.53 11.63
N GLY A 31 -3.42 12.74 10.56
CA GLY A 31 -2.93 13.21 9.28
C GLY A 31 -3.74 14.42 8.78
N ARG A 32 -3.07 15.28 8.02
CA ARG A 32 -3.67 16.49 7.49
C ARG A 32 -4.54 16.22 6.27
N HIS A 33 -4.07 15.32 5.38
CA HIS A 33 -4.71 15.07 4.10
C HIS A 33 -4.36 13.69 3.58
N PHE A 34 -5.33 13.05 2.94
CA PHE A 34 -5.24 11.67 2.46
C PHE A 34 -5.64 11.64 0.98
N THR A 35 -4.85 11.00 0.16
CA THR A 35 -5.12 10.86 -1.27
C THR A 35 -5.19 9.39 -1.64
N GLY A 36 -6.19 8.97 -2.38
CA GLY A 36 -6.26 7.66 -3.02
C GLY A 36 -6.01 7.78 -4.52
N LEU A 37 -5.10 6.96 -5.08
CA LEU A 37 -4.88 6.87 -6.52
C LEU A 37 -5.44 5.54 -7.02
N GLU A 38 -6.32 5.58 -8.03
CA GLU A 38 -6.98 4.41 -8.59
C GLU A 38 -7.04 4.50 -10.12
N ILE A 39 -6.61 3.44 -10.81
CA ILE A 39 -6.59 3.42 -12.28
C ILE A 39 -7.96 3.17 -12.90
N GLN A 40 -8.86 2.44 -12.21
CA GLN A 40 -10.18 2.09 -12.71
C GLN A 40 -11.17 3.22 -12.42
N PRO A 41 -11.73 3.90 -13.46
CA PRO A 41 -12.63 5.05 -13.25
C PRO A 41 -13.87 4.72 -12.41
N GLU A 42 -14.44 3.52 -12.58
CA GLU A 42 -15.65 3.09 -11.86
C GLU A 42 -15.33 2.89 -10.36
N MET A 43 -14.15 2.35 -10.02
CA MET A 43 -13.71 2.17 -8.64
C MET A 43 -13.39 3.52 -8.00
N ALA A 44 -12.71 4.40 -8.74
CA ALA A 44 -12.42 5.76 -8.28
C ALA A 44 -13.71 6.57 -8.01
N GLU A 45 -14.72 6.41 -8.86
CA GLU A 45 -16.03 7.04 -8.66
C GLU A 45 -16.77 6.48 -7.44
N MET A 46 -16.69 5.16 -7.23
CA MET A 46 -17.22 4.53 -6.01
C MET A 46 -16.51 5.07 -4.77
N ALA A 47 -15.20 5.22 -4.83
CA ALA A 47 -14.41 5.77 -3.72
C ALA A 47 -14.80 7.23 -3.42
N ARG A 48 -15.00 8.10 -4.43
CA ARG A 48 -15.47 9.48 -4.23
C ARG A 48 -16.82 9.53 -3.55
N ARG A 49 -17.78 8.73 -4.01
CA ARG A 49 -19.08 8.63 -3.34
C ARG A 49 -18.97 8.15 -1.89
N SER A 50 -18.02 7.26 -1.60
CA SER A 50 -17.76 6.83 -0.23
C SER A 50 -17.18 7.97 0.62
N VAL A 51 -16.31 8.80 0.07
CA VAL A 51 -15.79 10.01 0.72
C VAL A 51 -16.93 10.98 1.03
N ASP A 52 -17.75 11.32 0.02
CA ASP A 52 -18.90 12.22 0.15
C ASP A 52 -19.91 11.72 1.19
N TYR A 53 -20.23 10.43 1.14
CA TYR A 53 -21.17 9.82 2.08
C TYR A 53 -20.71 9.89 3.56
N ASN A 54 -19.39 9.93 3.78
CA ASN A 54 -18.79 10.05 5.11
C ASN A 54 -18.46 11.51 5.49
N GLY A 55 -18.74 12.50 4.62
CA GLY A 55 -18.45 13.92 4.89
C GLY A 55 -16.97 14.21 5.03
N LEU A 56 -16.12 13.58 4.19
CA LEU A 56 -14.65 13.65 4.28
C LEU A 56 -14.02 14.41 3.12
N GLU A 57 -14.77 15.16 2.31
CA GLU A 57 -14.34 15.85 1.09
C GLU A 57 -13.22 16.86 1.35
N ASP A 58 -13.21 17.47 2.52
CA ASP A 58 -12.16 18.43 2.94
C ASP A 58 -10.84 17.73 3.32
N LYS A 59 -10.83 16.40 3.48
CA LYS A 59 -9.72 15.66 4.08
C LYS A 59 -9.20 14.52 3.21
N VAL A 60 -10.03 13.99 2.32
CA VAL A 60 -9.73 12.84 1.46
C VAL A 60 -10.02 13.15 0.00
N ASP A 61 -9.00 13.06 -0.85
CA ASP A 61 -9.13 13.17 -2.30
C ASP A 61 -8.98 11.81 -2.99
N ILE A 62 -9.76 11.56 -4.04
CA ILE A 62 -9.60 10.39 -4.92
C ILE A 62 -9.23 10.86 -6.33
N VAL A 63 -8.05 10.47 -6.77
CA VAL A 63 -7.49 10.78 -8.09
C VAL A 63 -7.59 9.53 -8.97
N THR A 64 -8.09 9.69 -10.21
CA THR A 64 -8.06 8.62 -11.21
C THR A 64 -6.75 8.71 -11.98
N GLY A 65 -5.94 7.64 -11.97
CA GLY A 65 -4.66 7.61 -12.67
C GLY A 65 -3.87 6.33 -12.47
N ASP A 66 -2.85 6.14 -13.31
CA ASP A 66 -1.95 4.99 -13.25
C ASP A 66 -0.82 5.22 -12.24
N ILE A 67 -0.53 4.23 -11.41
CA ILE A 67 0.60 4.25 -10.46
C ILE A 67 1.93 4.51 -11.20
N LYS A 68 2.10 3.99 -12.42
CA LYS A 68 3.32 4.18 -13.23
C LYS A 68 3.59 5.63 -13.59
N GLU A 69 2.55 6.48 -13.56
CA GLU A 69 2.60 7.91 -13.86
C GLU A 69 2.44 8.77 -12.58
N ALA A 70 2.46 8.15 -11.41
CA ALA A 70 2.14 8.84 -10.15
C ALA A 70 3.05 10.04 -9.87
N ALA A 71 4.33 9.98 -10.24
CA ALA A 71 5.24 11.13 -10.09
C ALA A 71 5.05 12.23 -11.14
N GLU A 72 4.21 12.01 -12.16
CA GLU A 72 3.76 13.03 -13.10
C GLU A 72 2.45 13.67 -12.63
N ILE A 73 1.60 12.89 -11.95
CA ILE A 73 0.35 13.36 -11.35
C ILE A 73 0.63 14.18 -10.09
N PHE A 74 1.56 13.71 -9.25
CA PHE A 74 1.88 14.35 -7.97
C PHE A 74 3.30 14.93 -7.96
N LYS A 75 3.52 15.92 -7.10
CA LYS A 75 4.86 16.51 -6.92
C LYS A 75 5.82 15.48 -6.28
N PRO A 76 7.07 15.37 -6.75
CA PRO A 76 8.09 14.59 -6.08
C PRO A 76 8.29 15.02 -4.62
N ALA A 77 8.61 14.06 -3.75
CA ALA A 77 8.86 14.27 -2.33
C ALA A 77 7.74 15.07 -1.61
N PHE A 78 6.48 14.75 -1.93
CA PHE A 78 5.30 15.47 -1.41
C PHE A 78 4.63 14.75 -0.24
N PHE A 79 4.67 13.42 -0.21
CA PHE A 79 3.98 12.63 0.80
C PHE A 79 4.91 12.18 1.92
N ASP A 80 4.41 12.21 3.14
CA ASP A 80 5.08 11.71 4.34
C ASP A 80 4.87 10.21 4.51
N VAL A 81 3.72 9.72 4.04
CA VAL A 81 3.31 8.31 4.13
C VAL A 81 2.74 7.86 2.80
N ILE A 82 3.14 6.66 2.38
CA ILE A 82 2.50 5.94 1.27
C ILE A 82 2.04 4.58 1.78
N THR A 83 0.80 4.22 1.46
CA THR A 83 0.24 2.89 1.70
C THR A 83 -0.07 2.20 0.38
N THR A 84 -0.06 0.87 0.38
CA THR A 84 -0.51 0.08 -0.76
C THR A 84 -0.95 -1.31 -0.33
N ASN A 85 -2.00 -1.80 -0.96
CA ASN A 85 -2.49 -3.17 -0.88
C ASN A 85 -2.58 -3.74 -2.30
N PRO A 86 -1.42 -4.05 -2.93
CA PRO A 86 -1.40 -4.48 -4.32
C PRO A 86 -1.99 -5.89 -4.48
N PRO A 87 -2.42 -6.27 -5.70
CA PRO A 87 -2.83 -7.65 -5.98
C PRO A 87 -1.70 -8.63 -5.67
N TYR A 88 -2.02 -9.73 -4.97
CA TYR A 88 -1.03 -10.61 -4.31
C TYR A 88 -0.41 -11.70 -5.17
N MET A 89 -0.76 -11.83 -6.44
CA MET A 89 -0.52 -13.05 -7.20
C MET A 89 0.62 -12.91 -8.20
N ILE A 90 1.41 -13.99 -8.32
CA ILE A 90 2.40 -14.18 -9.39
C ILE A 90 1.70 -14.99 -10.49
N ALA A 91 1.85 -14.60 -11.75
CA ALA A 91 1.27 -15.27 -12.91
C ALA A 91 1.66 -16.76 -13.05
N ASP A 92 2.68 -17.24 -12.31
CA ASP A 92 3.37 -18.51 -12.57
C ASP A 92 3.10 -19.64 -11.55
N HIS A 93 2.31 -19.44 -10.50
CA HIS A 93 2.08 -20.49 -9.49
C HIS A 93 0.63 -20.98 -9.43
N GLY A 94 0.35 -22.01 -10.28
CA GLY A 94 -0.64 -23.06 -9.92
C GLY A 94 -2.09 -22.65 -9.76
N LEU A 95 -2.60 -21.66 -10.53
CA LEU A 95 -4.02 -21.33 -10.50
C LEU A 95 -4.87 -22.44 -11.11
N ARG A 96 -5.75 -23.01 -10.27
CA ARG A 96 -6.69 -24.05 -10.69
C ARG A 96 -7.82 -23.55 -11.57
N ASN A 97 -8.01 -22.20 -11.68
CA ASN A 97 -9.06 -21.59 -12.46
C ASN A 97 -8.50 -20.63 -13.52
N PRO A 98 -8.72 -20.90 -14.85
CA PRO A 98 -8.21 -20.04 -15.93
C PRO A 98 -8.79 -18.62 -15.94
N ALA A 99 -9.96 -18.39 -15.34
CA ALA A 99 -10.58 -17.06 -15.26
C ALA A 99 -9.84 -16.18 -14.24
N ASP A 100 -9.42 -16.74 -13.11
CA ASP A 100 -8.65 -16.04 -12.08
C ASP A 100 -7.25 -15.72 -12.60
N ALA A 101 -6.61 -16.66 -13.33
CA ALA A 101 -5.32 -16.45 -13.98
C ALA A 101 -5.31 -15.25 -14.93
N LYS A 102 -6.38 -15.09 -15.74
CA LYS A 102 -6.50 -13.96 -16.68
C LYS A 102 -6.75 -12.62 -15.97
N ALA A 103 -7.54 -12.61 -14.91
CA ALA A 103 -7.77 -11.40 -14.11
C ALA A 103 -6.47 -10.93 -13.45
N ILE A 104 -5.71 -11.86 -12.91
CA ILE A 104 -4.43 -11.62 -12.22
C ILE A 104 -3.34 -11.15 -13.19
N ALA A 105 -3.19 -11.84 -14.33
CA ALA A 105 -2.23 -11.43 -15.36
C ALA A 105 -2.54 -10.01 -15.86
N ARG A 106 -3.82 -9.60 -15.93
CA ARG A 106 -4.18 -8.21 -16.25
C ARG A 106 -3.71 -7.21 -15.18
N HIS A 107 -3.81 -7.55 -13.91
CA HIS A 107 -3.41 -6.66 -12.83
C HIS A 107 -1.88 -6.53 -12.68
N GLU A 108 -1.11 -7.62 -12.86
CA GLU A 108 0.36 -7.54 -12.89
C GLU A 108 0.91 -6.88 -14.17
N VAL A 109 0.23 -7.02 -15.29
CA VAL A 109 0.53 -6.27 -16.52
C VAL A 109 0.26 -4.78 -16.33
N LEU A 110 -0.70 -4.40 -15.47
CA LEU A 110 -1.03 -3.01 -15.19
C LEU A 110 -0.04 -2.33 -14.26
N CYS A 111 0.46 -3.01 -13.21
CA CYS A 111 1.40 -2.42 -12.24
C CYS A 111 2.23 -3.48 -11.54
N SER A 112 3.55 -3.43 -11.70
CA SER A 112 4.50 -4.33 -11.04
C SER A 112 4.93 -3.82 -9.66
N LEU A 113 5.54 -4.68 -8.85
CA LEU A 113 6.15 -4.28 -7.57
C LEU A 113 7.26 -3.23 -7.78
N ASP A 114 8.01 -3.32 -8.90
CA ASP A 114 9.01 -2.33 -9.27
C ASP A 114 8.40 -0.96 -9.54
N ASP A 115 7.26 -0.89 -10.21
CA ASP A 115 6.54 0.36 -10.46
C ASP A 115 6.09 1.00 -9.15
N ILE A 116 5.46 0.23 -8.26
CA ILE A 116 5.02 0.69 -6.95
C ILE A 116 6.19 1.28 -6.15
N LEU A 117 7.30 0.54 -6.03
CA LEU A 117 8.43 0.97 -5.22
C LEU A 117 9.19 2.14 -5.84
N ARG A 118 9.34 2.16 -7.17
CA ARG A 118 9.95 3.28 -7.91
C ARG A 118 9.17 4.57 -7.68
N GLU A 119 7.86 4.54 -7.89
CA GLU A 119 7.03 5.72 -7.72
C GLU A 119 6.91 6.13 -6.24
N SER A 120 6.80 5.17 -5.33
CA SER A 120 6.85 5.48 -3.90
C SER A 120 8.13 6.18 -3.48
N MET A 121 9.29 5.74 -3.98
CA MET A 121 10.57 6.41 -3.69
C MET A 121 10.61 7.84 -4.21
N ARG A 122 10.03 8.12 -5.37
CA ARG A 122 9.99 9.46 -5.97
C ARG A 122 9.05 10.38 -5.20
N LEU A 123 7.92 9.86 -4.72
CA LEU A 123 6.83 10.63 -4.10
C LEU A 123 7.01 10.85 -2.60
N LEU A 124 7.67 9.92 -1.88
CA LEU A 124 7.97 10.08 -0.46
C LEU A 124 8.96 11.21 -0.21
N GLN A 125 8.75 11.95 0.86
CA GLN A 125 9.76 12.86 1.43
C GLN A 125 10.97 12.08 1.97
N ASP A 126 12.08 12.77 2.27
CA ASP A 126 13.18 12.14 3.02
C ASP A 126 12.66 11.65 4.37
N LYS A 127 13.03 10.42 4.74
CA LYS A 127 12.51 9.70 5.91
C LYS A 127 10.99 9.45 5.89
N GLY A 128 10.33 9.67 4.76
CA GLY A 128 8.93 9.26 4.55
C GLY A 128 8.77 7.74 4.68
N ARG A 129 7.59 7.32 5.09
CA ARG A 129 7.28 5.93 5.42
C ARG A 129 6.41 5.30 4.35
N PHE A 130 6.78 4.09 3.99
CA PHE A 130 6.05 3.24 3.06
C PHE A 130 5.45 2.07 3.82
N TYR A 131 4.19 1.77 3.58
CA TYR A 131 3.49 0.64 4.18
C TYR A 131 2.88 -0.24 3.09
N MET A 132 3.12 -1.54 3.19
CA MET A 132 2.58 -2.53 2.28
C MET A 132 2.02 -3.72 3.08
N ILE A 133 0.89 -4.25 2.63
CA ILE A 133 0.42 -5.57 3.03
C ILE A 133 0.56 -6.53 1.86
N HIS A 134 1.08 -7.73 2.10
CA HIS A 134 1.31 -8.72 1.04
C HIS A 134 1.28 -10.16 1.56
N ARG A 135 1.35 -11.13 0.66
CA ARG A 135 1.52 -12.54 1.00
C ARG A 135 2.95 -12.85 1.43
N PRO A 136 3.18 -13.70 2.48
CA PRO A 136 4.52 -13.99 3.00
C PRO A 136 5.47 -14.66 1.99
N PHE A 137 4.96 -15.43 1.03
CA PHE A 137 5.80 -16.13 0.04
C PHE A 137 6.61 -15.19 -0.87
N ARG A 138 6.19 -13.92 -1.03
CA ARG A 138 6.95 -12.89 -1.76
C ARG A 138 7.90 -12.06 -0.89
N LEU A 139 7.99 -12.34 0.40
CA LEU A 139 8.72 -11.48 1.34
C LEU A 139 10.17 -11.23 0.93
N THR A 140 10.89 -12.26 0.48
CA THR A 140 12.28 -12.13 0.04
C THR A 140 12.40 -11.16 -1.15
N GLU A 141 11.55 -11.32 -2.16
CA GLU A 141 11.52 -10.42 -3.33
C GLU A 141 11.21 -8.98 -2.91
N ILE A 142 10.19 -8.80 -2.06
CA ILE A 142 9.80 -7.47 -1.57
C ILE A 142 10.95 -6.79 -0.83
N MET A 143 11.63 -7.49 0.08
CA MET A 143 12.74 -6.94 0.85
C MET A 143 13.91 -6.51 -0.04
N ILE A 144 14.30 -7.34 -1.02
CA ILE A 144 15.37 -7.04 -1.98
C ILE A 144 15.02 -5.80 -2.79
N LYS A 145 13.79 -5.73 -3.33
CA LYS A 145 13.35 -4.61 -4.16
C LYS A 145 13.19 -3.32 -3.34
N MET A 146 12.64 -3.38 -2.13
CA MET A 146 12.55 -2.23 -1.24
C MET A 146 13.94 -1.63 -0.98
N ASN A 147 14.93 -2.46 -0.67
CA ASN A 147 16.30 -2.01 -0.46
C ASN A 147 16.91 -1.42 -1.74
N TYR A 148 16.70 -2.05 -2.90
CA TYR A 148 17.13 -1.54 -4.21
C TYR A 148 16.59 -0.12 -4.47
N TYR A 149 15.30 0.12 -4.20
CA TYR A 149 14.65 1.43 -4.36
C TYR A 149 14.87 2.38 -3.17
N LYS A 150 15.82 2.10 -2.26
CA LYS A 150 16.15 2.96 -1.11
C LYS A 150 14.98 3.20 -0.14
N ILE A 151 14.06 2.27 -0.08
CA ILE A 151 13.01 2.19 0.93
C ILE A 151 13.41 1.08 1.90
N GLU A 152 14.19 1.43 2.92
CA GLU A 152 14.75 0.46 3.85
C GLU A 152 13.67 -0.18 4.72
N PRO A 153 13.50 -1.53 4.71
CA PRO A 153 12.55 -2.21 5.58
C PRO A 153 12.88 -1.98 7.06
N LYS A 154 11.91 -1.54 7.84
CA LYS A 154 12.11 -1.14 9.24
C LYS A 154 11.31 -1.97 10.23
N ARG A 155 10.12 -2.43 9.81
CA ARG A 155 9.23 -3.17 10.68
C ARG A 155 8.39 -4.14 9.87
N ILE A 156 8.20 -5.35 10.38
CA ILE A 156 7.28 -6.34 9.81
C ILE A 156 6.39 -6.92 10.89
N GLN A 157 5.16 -7.27 10.50
CA GLN A 157 4.22 -7.98 11.35
C GLN A 157 3.51 -9.05 10.52
N PHE A 158 3.58 -10.30 10.96
CA PHE A 158 2.85 -11.39 10.33
C PHE A 158 1.42 -11.48 10.87
N ILE A 159 0.48 -11.79 9.97
CA ILE A 159 -0.94 -11.95 10.29
C ILE A 159 -1.29 -13.42 10.17
N TYR A 160 -1.73 -13.99 11.26
CA TYR A 160 -2.12 -15.40 11.39
C TYR A 160 -3.64 -15.52 11.49
N PRO A 161 -4.28 -16.44 10.75
CA PRO A 161 -5.69 -16.73 10.97
C PRO A 161 -5.90 -17.33 12.37
N TYR A 162 -5.09 -18.31 12.75
CA TYR A 162 -5.00 -18.93 14.06
C TYR A 162 -3.53 -19.09 14.44
N LEU A 163 -3.24 -19.19 15.74
CA LEU A 163 -1.86 -19.26 16.25
C LEU A 163 -1.10 -20.51 15.79
N ASP A 164 -1.80 -21.62 15.55
CA ASP A 164 -1.28 -22.91 15.09
C ASP A 164 -1.19 -23.06 13.55
N LYS A 165 -1.53 -22.00 12.80
CA LYS A 165 -1.49 -21.99 11.33
C LYS A 165 -0.34 -21.12 10.82
N GLU A 166 0.01 -21.30 9.56
CA GLU A 166 0.97 -20.41 8.88
C GLU A 166 0.38 -19.00 8.71
N PRO A 167 1.21 -17.96 8.70
CA PRO A 167 0.76 -16.61 8.44
C PRO A 167 0.22 -16.47 7.01
N THR A 168 -0.93 -15.85 6.88
CA THR A 168 -1.57 -15.63 5.57
C THR A 168 -1.17 -14.31 4.93
N MET A 169 -0.76 -13.33 5.74
CA MET A 169 -0.35 -12.00 5.29
C MET A 169 0.85 -11.50 6.10
N VAL A 170 1.55 -10.54 5.53
CA VAL A 170 2.61 -9.77 6.21
C VAL A 170 2.39 -8.29 5.94
N MET A 171 2.45 -7.49 6.99
CA MET A 171 2.54 -6.04 6.91
C MET A 171 4.00 -5.62 7.01
N ILE A 172 4.40 -4.71 6.13
CA ILE A 172 5.79 -4.24 6.00
C ILE A 172 5.80 -2.72 6.07
N GLU A 173 6.64 -2.17 6.92
CA GLU A 173 6.97 -0.76 6.93
C GLU A 173 8.40 -0.57 6.42
N GLY A 174 8.57 0.33 5.46
CA GLY A 174 9.86 0.80 5.00
C GLY A 174 10.00 2.31 5.19
N VAL A 175 11.25 2.79 5.23
CA VAL A 175 11.54 4.22 5.37
C VAL A 175 12.55 4.65 4.31
N ARG A 176 12.20 5.68 3.53
CA ARG A 176 13.08 6.24 2.51
C ARG A 176 14.40 6.71 3.10
N GLY A 177 15.52 6.23 2.56
CA GLY A 177 16.88 6.65 2.94
C GLY A 177 17.27 6.34 4.39
N ALA A 178 16.60 5.38 5.07
CA ALA A 178 16.97 4.97 6.40
C ALA A 178 18.20 4.03 6.39
N LYS A 179 18.83 3.89 7.54
CA LYS A 179 19.91 2.90 7.78
C LYS A 179 19.30 1.52 8.03
N PRO A 180 20.04 0.42 7.72
CA PRO A 180 19.59 -0.94 7.99
C PRO A 180 19.23 -1.16 9.46
N ARG A 181 18.16 -1.80 9.72
CA ARG A 181 17.69 -2.41 10.97
C ARG A 181 16.20 -2.69 10.85
N ILE A 182 15.80 -3.93 10.98
CA ILE A 182 14.40 -4.34 10.95
C ILE A 182 13.95 -4.80 12.34
N THR A 183 12.70 -4.51 12.68
CA THR A 183 12.02 -5.02 13.87
C THR A 183 10.90 -5.97 13.43
N VAL A 184 10.83 -7.14 14.04
CA VAL A 184 9.72 -8.07 13.87
C VAL A 184 8.76 -7.86 15.04
N GLU A 185 7.54 -7.42 14.72
CA GLU A 185 6.48 -7.21 15.71
C GLU A 185 5.88 -8.54 16.16
N PRO A 186 5.30 -8.61 17.35
CA PRO A 186 4.49 -9.77 17.75
C PRO A 186 3.42 -10.11 16.69
N PRO A 187 3.09 -11.40 16.50
CA PRO A 187 2.11 -11.80 15.50
C PRO A 187 0.73 -11.21 15.78
N LEU A 188 0.03 -10.81 14.72
CA LEU A 188 -1.39 -10.46 14.80
C LEU A 188 -2.22 -11.72 14.53
N VAL A 189 -2.92 -12.22 15.52
CA VAL A 189 -3.81 -13.40 15.41
C VAL A 189 -5.25 -12.91 15.26
N ILE A 190 -5.94 -13.33 14.19
CA ILE A 190 -7.29 -12.86 13.85
C ILE A 190 -8.35 -13.59 14.66
N TYR A 191 -8.24 -14.90 14.74
CA TYR A 191 -9.20 -15.75 15.45
C TYR A 191 -8.55 -16.43 16.66
N LYS A 192 -9.29 -16.47 17.76
CA LYS A 192 -8.87 -17.12 19.02
C LYS A 192 -9.17 -18.61 19.00
#